data_7f0651f3553186d725caf55c4e050a2f
#
_entry.id   7f0651f3553186d725caf55c4e050a2f
#
_cell.length_a   1.000
_cell.length_b   1.000
_cell.length_c   1.000
_cell.angle_alpha   90.00
_cell.angle_beta   90.00
_cell.angle_gamma   90.00
#
_symmetry.space_group_name_H-M   'P 1'
#
loop_
_entity.id
_entity.type
_entity.pdbx_description
1 polymer ?
#
loop_
_entity_poly.entity_id
_entity_poly.type
_entity_poly.pdbx_seq_one_letter_code
_entity_poly.pdbx_strand_id
1 'polypeptide(L)'
;SNDIYFNFQRFNETNLILQRDASVSSSGQLRLTNLNGNGEPRVGSLGRAFYSAPIQIWDNTTGTVASFATSFTFNIQVPNNAGPADGLAFALVPVGSQPKDKGGFLGLFDGSNSNFHTVAVEFDTLYNKDWDPTERHIGIDVNSIRSIKTTRWDFVNGENAEVLITYDSSTNLLVASLVYPSQKTSFIVSDTVDLKSVLPEWVSVGFSATTGINKGNVETNDVLSWSFASKLS
;
A
#
# COMPACT_ATOMS: atom_id res chain seq x y z
N SER A 1 11.50 24.93 -3.11
CA SER A 1 10.52 24.00 -2.59
C SER A 1 10.59 22.68 -3.36
N ASN A 2 10.33 21.57 -2.70
CA ASN A 2 10.30 20.24 -3.30
C ASN A 2 8.86 19.77 -3.44
N ASP A 3 8.15 20.41 -4.35
CA ASP A 3 6.80 20.01 -4.70
C ASP A 3 6.87 18.93 -5.76
N ILE A 4 6.18 17.82 -5.52
CA ILE A 4 6.18 16.67 -6.43
C ILE A 4 4.74 16.41 -6.86
N TYR A 5 4.57 16.17 -8.15
CA TYR A 5 3.31 15.69 -8.70
C TYR A 5 3.58 14.69 -9.81
N PHE A 6 2.86 13.56 -9.77
CA PHE A 6 2.81 12.63 -10.89
C PHE A 6 1.44 11.97 -10.98
N ASN A 7 1.12 11.48 -12.17
CA ASN A 7 -0.17 10.86 -12.45
C ASN A 7 0.01 9.75 -13.48
N PHE A 8 -0.33 8.52 -13.08
CA PHE A 8 -0.32 7.35 -13.96
C PHE A 8 -1.75 6.89 -14.22
N GLN A 9 -2.31 7.24 -15.38
CA GLN A 9 -3.52 6.60 -15.89
C GLN A 9 -3.19 5.20 -16.41
N ARG A 10 -1.93 5.00 -16.73
CA ARG A 10 -1.35 3.79 -17.28
C ARG A 10 0.09 3.73 -16.79
N PHE A 11 0.54 2.58 -16.32
CA PHE A 11 1.88 2.43 -15.76
C PHE A 11 2.92 2.16 -16.84
N ASN A 12 4.14 2.60 -16.58
CA ASN A 12 5.32 2.38 -17.39
C ASN A 12 6.49 2.01 -16.47
N GLU A 13 7.18 0.93 -16.79
CA GLU A 13 8.30 0.44 -15.99
C GLU A 13 9.40 1.46 -15.77
N THR A 14 9.61 2.38 -16.72
CA THR A 14 10.69 3.38 -16.64
C THR A 14 10.51 4.35 -15.47
N ASN A 15 9.29 4.51 -14.96
CA ASN A 15 8.99 5.42 -13.86
C ASN A 15 8.87 4.72 -12.51
N LEU A 16 9.15 3.41 -12.47
CA LEU A 16 8.93 2.58 -11.28
C LEU A 16 10.20 1.81 -10.91
N ILE A 17 10.37 1.61 -9.60
CA ILE A 17 11.28 0.61 -9.06
C ILE A 17 10.43 -0.61 -8.77
N LEU A 18 10.62 -1.68 -9.54
CA LEU A 18 9.89 -2.94 -9.37
C LEU A 18 10.75 -3.93 -8.59
N GLN A 19 10.18 -4.51 -7.55
CA GLN A 19 10.85 -5.47 -6.68
C GLN A 19 10.09 -6.79 -6.66
N ARG A 20 10.84 -7.88 -6.65
CA ARG A 20 10.35 -9.26 -6.62
C ARG A 20 9.39 -9.53 -7.79
N ASP A 21 8.15 -9.90 -7.51
CA ASP A 21 7.21 -10.37 -8.53
C ASP A 21 6.43 -9.27 -9.24
N ALA A 22 6.62 -8.01 -8.83
CA ALA A 22 5.89 -6.90 -9.43
C ALA A 22 6.25 -6.70 -10.90
N SER A 23 5.25 -6.43 -11.72
CA SER A 23 5.39 -6.19 -13.16
C SER A 23 4.32 -5.23 -13.65
N VAL A 24 4.53 -4.69 -14.84
CA VAL A 24 3.52 -3.92 -15.56
C VAL A 24 2.95 -4.78 -16.67
N SER A 25 1.63 -4.96 -16.69
CA SER A 25 0.97 -5.77 -17.71
C SER A 25 0.95 -5.07 -19.07
N SER A 26 0.64 -5.82 -20.14
CA SER A 26 0.55 -5.25 -21.48
C SER A 26 -0.55 -4.18 -21.59
N SER A 27 -1.55 -4.22 -20.73
CA SER A 27 -2.61 -3.20 -20.66
C SER A 27 -2.24 -2.01 -19.77
N GLY A 28 -1.02 -1.98 -19.21
CA GLY A 28 -0.54 -0.87 -18.38
C GLY A 28 -1.00 -0.89 -16.95
N GLN A 29 -1.44 -2.04 -16.45
CA GLN A 29 -1.78 -2.21 -15.05
C GLN A 29 -0.53 -2.62 -14.26
N LEU A 30 -0.40 -2.10 -13.04
CA LEU A 30 0.65 -2.52 -12.14
C LEU A 30 0.20 -3.78 -11.42
N ARG A 31 0.80 -4.91 -11.80
CA ARG A 31 0.53 -6.22 -11.21
C ARG A 31 1.54 -6.47 -10.11
N LEU A 32 1.10 -6.36 -8.86
CA LEU A 32 2.03 -6.48 -7.73
C LEU A 32 2.39 -7.93 -7.43
N THR A 33 1.44 -8.84 -7.53
CA THR A 33 1.70 -10.27 -7.29
C THR A 33 1.52 -11.08 -8.56
N ASN A 34 2.22 -12.20 -8.61
CA ASN A 34 2.43 -12.97 -9.82
C ASN A 34 1.26 -13.91 -10.13
N LEU A 35 1.13 -14.26 -11.40
CA LEU A 35 0.19 -15.28 -11.88
C LEU A 35 0.94 -16.53 -12.31
N ASN A 36 0.29 -17.68 -12.19
CA ASN A 36 0.72 -18.92 -12.84
C ASN A 36 0.46 -18.85 -14.34
N GLY A 37 1.02 -19.80 -15.09
CA GLY A 37 0.81 -19.88 -16.53
C GLY A 37 -0.65 -20.04 -16.95
N ASN A 38 -1.52 -20.51 -16.05
CA ASN A 38 -2.97 -20.63 -16.28
C ASN A 38 -3.76 -19.37 -15.91
N GLY A 39 -3.08 -18.28 -15.53
CA GLY A 39 -3.72 -17.02 -15.15
C GLY A 39 -4.20 -16.94 -13.69
N GLU A 40 -4.01 -17.98 -12.90
CA GLU A 40 -4.37 -17.99 -11.49
C GLU A 40 -3.30 -17.33 -10.62
N PRO A 41 -3.69 -16.72 -9.48
CA PRO A 41 -2.71 -16.15 -8.55
C PRO A 41 -1.72 -17.20 -8.04
N ARG A 42 -0.45 -16.79 -7.96
CA ARG A 42 0.60 -17.68 -7.48
C ARG A 42 0.67 -17.65 -5.94
N VAL A 43 0.72 -18.84 -5.34
CA VAL A 43 0.91 -18.98 -3.88
C VAL A 43 2.23 -18.36 -3.44
N GLY A 44 2.21 -17.60 -2.34
CA GLY A 44 3.41 -17.03 -1.74
C GLY A 44 4.08 -15.92 -2.52
N SER A 45 3.36 -15.31 -3.47
CA SER A 45 3.90 -14.19 -4.26
C SER A 45 4.02 -12.93 -3.40
N LEU A 46 5.06 -12.15 -3.66
CA LEU A 46 5.30 -10.85 -3.05
C LEU A 46 5.83 -9.92 -4.12
N GLY A 47 5.27 -8.71 -4.21
CA GLY A 47 5.77 -7.70 -5.12
C GLY A 47 5.61 -6.31 -4.54
N ARG A 48 6.57 -5.44 -4.86
CA ARG A 48 6.57 -4.04 -4.45
C ARG A 48 6.92 -3.18 -5.65
N ALA A 49 6.33 -1.99 -5.69
CA ALA A 49 6.60 -1.03 -6.76
C ALA A 49 6.57 0.38 -6.18
N PHE A 50 7.63 1.14 -6.43
CA PHE A 50 7.76 2.50 -5.93
C PHE A 50 8.01 3.46 -7.09
N TYR A 51 7.56 4.70 -6.94
CA TYR A 51 7.94 5.76 -7.86
C TYR A 51 9.47 5.89 -7.88
N SER A 52 10.05 6.08 -9.07
CA SER A 52 11.50 5.97 -9.28
C SER A 52 12.32 7.05 -8.59
N ALA A 53 11.74 8.25 -8.39
CA ALA A 53 12.44 9.35 -7.75
C ALA A 53 12.18 9.38 -6.24
N PRO A 54 13.22 9.62 -5.42
CA PRO A 54 13.02 9.89 -4.00
C PRO A 54 12.20 11.14 -3.76
N ILE A 55 11.43 11.15 -2.68
CA ILE A 55 10.60 12.28 -2.29
C ILE A 55 11.06 12.79 -0.93
N GLN A 56 11.32 14.08 -0.83
CA GLN A 56 11.65 14.70 0.45
C GLN A 56 10.37 14.91 1.23
N ILE A 57 10.19 14.12 2.30
CA ILE A 57 8.97 14.16 3.11
C ILE A 57 9.08 15.12 4.28
N TRP A 58 10.29 15.44 4.71
CA TRP A 58 10.54 16.51 5.66
C TRP A 58 11.96 17.04 5.47
N ASP A 59 12.22 18.24 6.01
CA ASP A 59 13.49 18.93 5.84
C ASP A 59 14.14 19.11 7.20
N ASN A 60 15.29 18.49 7.41
CA ASN A 60 16.04 18.56 8.64
C ASN A 60 16.54 19.99 8.95
N THR A 61 16.77 20.81 7.93
CA THR A 61 17.26 22.18 8.09
C THR A 61 16.19 23.10 8.69
N THR A 62 14.94 22.96 8.24
CA THR A 62 13.82 23.81 8.63
C THR A 62 12.87 23.16 9.63
N GLY A 63 12.90 21.83 9.73
CA GLY A 63 11.91 21.05 10.49
C GLY A 63 10.56 20.94 9.80
N THR A 64 10.42 21.47 8.58
CA THR A 64 9.18 21.44 7.82
C THR A 64 8.85 20.02 7.38
N VAL A 65 7.59 19.64 7.52
CA VAL A 65 7.06 18.33 7.07
C VAL A 65 6.11 18.56 5.91
N ALA A 66 6.20 17.70 4.88
CA ALA A 66 5.34 17.82 3.71
C ALA A 66 3.90 17.40 4.04
N SER A 67 2.95 18.06 3.39
CA SER A 67 1.60 17.55 3.21
C SER A 67 1.54 16.80 1.89
N PHE A 68 0.73 15.73 1.82
CA PHE A 68 0.57 15.01 0.56
C PHE A 68 -0.85 14.50 0.38
N ALA A 69 -1.18 14.23 -0.87
CA ALA A 69 -2.41 13.54 -1.26
C ALA A 69 -2.07 12.52 -2.33
N THR A 70 -2.60 11.32 -2.19
CA THR A 70 -2.45 10.28 -3.21
C THR A 70 -3.77 9.60 -3.43
N SER A 71 -4.06 9.29 -4.69
CA SER A 71 -5.23 8.52 -5.06
C SER A 71 -4.85 7.39 -6.00
N PHE A 72 -5.50 6.27 -5.85
CA PHE A 72 -5.28 5.12 -6.73
C PHE A 72 -6.52 4.24 -6.78
N THR A 73 -6.64 3.52 -7.88
CA THR A 73 -7.64 2.49 -8.05
C THR A 73 -6.95 1.14 -8.02
N PHE A 74 -7.42 0.23 -7.19
CA PHE A 74 -6.91 -1.14 -7.17
C PHE A 74 -8.03 -2.15 -7.38
N ASN A 75 -7.62 -3.34 -7.80
CA ASN A 75 -8.53 -4.47 -7.99
C ASN A 75 -7.91 -5.72 -7.40
N ILE A 76 -8.65 -6.37 -6.51
CA ILE A 76 -8.29 -7.67 -5.95
C ILE A 76 -9.31 -8.68 -6.42
N GLN A 77 -8.84 -9.73 -7.11
CA GLN A 77 -9.69 -10.80 -7.59
C GLN A 77 -9.28 -12.13 -6.98
N VAL A 78 -10.26 -12.83 -6.42
CA VAL A 78 -10.10 -14.12 -5.77
C VAL A 78 -10.68 -15.18 -6.69
N PRO A 79 -9.93 -16.26 -7.01
CA PRO A 79 -10.47 -17.31 -7.85
C PRO A 79 -11.57 -18.10 -7.14
N ASN A 80 -12.38 -18.81 -7.92
CA ASN A 80 -13.41 -19.69 -7.40
C ASN A 80 -12.78 -20.74 -6.45
N ASN A 81 -13.49 -21.02 -5.34
CA ASN A 81 -13.08 -21.99 -4.32
C ASN A 81 -11.84 -21.57 -3.50
N ALA A 82 -11.48 -20.30 -3.53
CA ALA A 82 -10.44 -19.75 -2.67
C ALA A 82 -10.98 -18.58 -1.83
N GLY A 83 -10.34 -18.29 -0.72
CA GLY A 83 -10.51 -17.05 0.02
C GLY A 83 -9.41 -16.05 -0.34
N PRO A 84 -9.59 -14.76 -0.03
CA PRO A 84 -8.53 -13.79 -0.26
C PRO A 84 -7.41 -13.92 0.76
N ALA A 85 -6.20 -13.59 0.35
CA ALA A 85 -5.04 -13.30 1.20
C ALA A 85 -3.92 -12.73 0.33
N ASP A 86 -3.11 -11.82 0.82
CA ASP A 86 -3.16 -11.20 2.17
C ASP A 86 -3.57 -9.74 2.11
N GLY A 87 -3.52 -9.12 0.94
CA GLY A 87 -3.86 -7.72 0.73
C GLY A 87 -2.74 -6.90 0.11
N LEU A 88 -2.95 -5.60 0.06
CA LEU A 88 -1.95 -4.65 -0.42
C LEU A 88 -1.91 -3.42 0.48
N ALA A 89 -0.81 -2.67 0.36
CA ALA A 89 -0.62 -1.43 1.11
C ALA A 89 0.00 -0.36 0.23
N PHE A 90 -0.40 0.90 0.47
CA PHE A 90 0.36 2.07 0.07
C PHE A 90 1.37 2.39 1.16
N ALA A 91 2.62 2.65 0.81
CA ALA A 91 3.68 2.80 1.81
C ALA A 91 4.65 3.92 1.46
N LEU A 92 5.15 4.56 2.54
CA LEU A 92 6.32 5.43 2.50
C LEU A 92 7.44 4.67 3.21
N VAL A 93 8.52 4.40 2.49
CA VAL A 93 9.63 3.57 2.97
C VAL A 93 10.96 4.30 2.77
N PRO A 94 12.02 3.93 3.50
CA PRO A 94 13.34 4.48 3.22
C PRO A 94 13.76 4.22 1.77
N VAL A 95 14.48 5.17 1.18
CA VAL A 95 15.07 4.98 -0.15
C VAL A 95 16.00 3.76 -0.10
N GLY A 96 15.87 2.87 -1.09
CA GLY A 96 16.64 1.64 -1.13
C GLY A 96 16.09 0.50 -0.26
N SER A 97 14.92 0.69 0.35
CA SER A 97 14.26 -0.35 1.14
C SER A 97 14.09 -1.63 0.35
N GLN A 98 14.36 -2.76 1.00
CA GLN A 98 14.21 -4.08 0.39
C GLN A 98 12.98 -4.79 0.95
N PRO A 99 12.40 -5.75 0.20
CA PRO A 99 11.24 -6.51 0.67
C PRO A 99 11.50 -7.21 2.00
N LYS A 100 10.48 -7.22 2.83
CA LYS A 100 10.47 -7.93 4.12
C LYS A 100 9.68 -9.23 3.97
N ASP A 101 9.03 -9.70 5.03
CA ASP A 101 8.34 -10.98 5.00
C ASP A 101 7.09 -10.96 4.13
N LYS A 102 6.82 -12.12 3.52
CA LYS A 102 5.62 -12.38 2.74
C LYS A 102 4.43 -12.73 3.63
N GLY A 103 3.31 -13.07 3.02
CA GLY A 103 2.09 -13.41 3.74
C GLY A 103 1.51 -12.20 4.45
N GLY A 104 1.08 -12.35 5.69
CA GLY A 104 0.40 -11.32 6.46
C GLY A 104 1.24 -10.09 6.77
N PHE A 105 2.56 -10.13 6.58
CA PHE A 105 3.43 -8.97 6.75
C PHE A 105 3.46 -8.04 5.54
N LEU A 106 2.79 -8.38 4.46
CA LEU A 106 2.58 -7.56 3.27
C LEU A 106 3.88 -7.09 2.58
N GLY A 107 5.00 -7.77 2.82
CA GLY A 107 6.29 -7.39 2.24
C GLY A 107 6.94 -6.15 2.88
N LEU A 108 6.31 -5.58 3.92
CA LEU A 108 6.74 -4.33 4.56
C LEU A 108 7.39 -4.53 5.92
N PHE A 109 6.98 -5.55 6.65
CA PHE A 109 7.40 -5.78 8.03
C PHE A 109 7.81 -7.24 8.21
N ASP A 110 8.33 -7.55 9.39
CA ASP A 110 8.56 -8.91 9.85
C ASP A 110 8.20 -9.03 11.34
N GLY A 111 8.43 -10.17 11.93
CA GLY A 111 8.11 -10.41 13.35
C GLY A 111 9.12 -9.85 14.34
N SER A 112 10.16 -9.14 13.86
CA SER A 112 11.17 -8.55 14.74
C SER A 112 10.69 -7.21 15.31
N ASN A 113 11.45 -6.69 16.28
CA ASN A 113 11.25 -5.35 16.82
C ASN A 113 12.12 -4.31 16.11
N SER A 114 12.54 -4.58 14.89
CA SER A 114 13.36 -3.65 14.10
C SER A 114 12.59 -2.37 13.81
N ASN A 115 13.34 -1.28 13.71
CA ASN A 115 12.77 -0.01 13.24
C ASN A 115 12.81 0.00 11.72
N PHE A 116 11.64 -0.15 11.11
CA PHE A 116 11.52 -0.20 9.65
C PHE A 116 11.48 1.18 9.02
N HIS A 117 11.31 2.24 9.80
CA HIS A 117 11.17 3.61 9.31
C HIS A 117 10.10 3.70 8.21
N THR A 118 8.97 3.03 8.43
CA THR A 118 7.92 2.84 7.42
C THR A 118 6.57 3.26 7.97
N VAL A 119 5.81 3.99 7.15
CA VAL A 119 4.40 4.30 7.37
C VAL A 119 3.62 3.74 6.20
N ALA A 120 2.53 3.04 6.48
CA ALA A 120 1.70 2.45 5.43
C ALA A 120 0.22 2.55 5.76
N VAL A 121 -0.59 2.48 4.71
CA VAL A 121 -2.02 2.22 4.83
C VAL A 121 -2.27 0.87 4.19
N GLU A 122 -2.70 -0.10 5.00
CA GLU A 122 -2.96 -1.47 4.53
C GLU A 122 -4.42 -1.70 4.24
N PHE A 123 -4.66 -2.51 3.22
CA PHE A 123 -5.99 -3.03 2.85
C PHE A 123 -5.89 -4.55 3.01
N ASP A 124 -6.23 -5.01 4.21
CA ASP A 124 -5.96 -6.37 4.68
C ASP A 124 -7.15 -7.28 4.39
N THR A 125 -6.90 -8.36 3.64
CA THR A 125 -7.94 -9.30 3.22
C THR A 125 -7.97 -10.57 4.07
N LEU A 126 -6.98 -10.82 4.92
CA LEU A 126 -6.92 -12.03 5.75
C LEU A 126 -6.68 -11.69 7.22
N TYR A 127 -7.51 -12.25 8.09
CA TYR A 127 -7.33 -12.14 9.53
C TYR A 127 -6.10 -12.94 10.00
N ASN A 128 -5.15 -12.24 10.62
CA ASN A 128 -4.01 -12.83 11.32
C ASN A 128 -4.23 -12.65 12.82
N LYS A 129 -4.52 -13.73 13.52
CA LYS A 129 -4.97 -13.70 14.93
C LYS A 129 -4.00 -13.02 15.89
N ASP A 130 -2.71 -12.96 15.55
CA ASP A 130 -1.69 -12.44 16.44
C ASP A 130 -1.64 -10.91 16.47
N TRP A 131 -2.18 -10.22 15.44
CA TRP A 131 -2.11 -8.76 15.39
C TRP A 131 -3.33 -8.07 14.76
N ASP A 132 -4.24 -8.78 14.09
CA ASP A 132 -5.36 -8.17 13.38
C ASP A 132 -6.63 -8.11 14.22
N PRO A 133 -7.52 -7.14 13.97
CA PRO A 133 -8.92 -7.26 14.39
C PRO A 133 -9.59 -8.42 13.65
N THR A 134 -10.77 -8.84 14.11
CA THR A 134 -11.41 -10.06 13.61
C THR A 134 -11.94 -9.99 12.19
N GLU A 135 -12.07 -8.80 11.61
CA GLU A 135 -12.57 -8.63 10.24
C GLU A 135 -11.51 -8.09 9.29
N ARG A 136 -11.81 -8.18 7.99
CA ARG A 136 -11.04 -7.46 6.97
C ARG A 136 -11.11 -5.98 7.25
N HIS A 137 -9.99 -5.29 7.07
CA HIS A 137 -9.89 -3.93 7.57
C HIS A 137 -8.94 -3.09 6.71
N ILE A 138 -9.11 -1.78 6.83
CA ILE A 138 -8.12 -0.79 6.42
C ILE A 138 -7.39 -0.37 7.70
N GLY A 139 -6.06 -0.36 7.66
CA GLY A 139 -5.26 -0.02 8.83
C GLY A 139 -4.18 1.00 8.53
N ILE A 140 -3.84 1.79 9.53
CA ILE A 140 -2.69 2.70 9.50
C ILE A 140 -1.56 2.00 10.27
N ASP A 141 -0.44 1.77 9.59
CA ASP A 141 0.72 1.07 10.14
C ASP A 141 1.88 2.04 10.31
N VAL A 142 2.43 2.07 11.51
CA VAL A 142 3.60 2.88 11.86
C VAL A 142 4.66 1.93 12.43
N ASN A 143 5.67 1.63 11.63
CA ASN A 143 6.79 0.73 12.00
C ASN A 143 6.39 -0.70 12.38
N SER A 144 5.15 -1.10 12.19
CA SER A 144 4.67 -2.41 12.61
C SER A 144 3.46 -2.82 11.79
N ILE A 145 3.34 -4.12 11.53
CA ILE A 145 2.13 -4.69 10.93
C ILE A 145 0.92 -4.58 11.87
N ARG A 146 1.15 -4.40 13.15
CA ARG A 146 0.07 -4.13 14.11
C ARG A 146 -0.37 -2.68 13.96
N SER A 147 -1.51 -2.47 13.32
CA SER A 147 -2.03 -1.15 13.00
C SER A 147 -2.31 -0.33 14.26
N ILE A 148 -2.01 0.98 14.20
CA ILE A 148 -2.37 1.92 15.29
C ILE A 148 -3.85 2.28 15.27
N LYS A 149 -4.49 2.14 14.12
CA LYS A 149 -5.91 2.42 13.92
C LYS A 149 -6.42 1.57 12.78
N THR A 150 -7.63 1.02 12.93
CA THR A 150 -8.28 0.22 11.88
C THR A 150 -9.73 0.64 11.72
N THR A 151 -10.28 0.38 10.53
CA THR A 151 -11.72 0.41 10.28
C THR A 151 -12.10 -0.86 9.51
N ARG A 152 -13.31 -1.36 9.76
CA ARG A 152 -13.85 -2.47 9.00
C ARG A 152 -13.94 -2.11 7.53
N TRP A 153 -13.63 -3.07 6.67
CA TRP A 153 -13.72 -2.95 5.22
C TRP A 153 -14.48 -4.14 4.65
N ASP A 154 -15.59 -3.86 4.00
CA ASP A 154 -16.40 -4.88 3.33
C ASP A 154 -15.83 -5.11 1.92
N PHE A 155 -14.85 -5.98 1.84
CA PHE A 155 -14.19 -6.36 0.59
C PHE A 155 -15.18 -6.93 -0.43
N VAL A 156 -15.10 -6.48 -1.68
CA VAL A 156 -15.91 -6.98 -2.78
C VAL A 156 -14.99 -7.55 -3.85
N ASN A 157 -15.11 -8.86 -4.08
CA ASN A 157 -14.25 -9.59 -5.02
C ASN A 157 -14.39 -9.05 -6.44
N GLY A 158 -13.26 -8.71 -7.05
CA GLY A 158 -13.17 -8.30 -8.45
C GLY A 158 -13.63 -6.88 -8.75
N GLU A 159 -14.09 -6.12 -7.77
CA GLU A 159 -14.55 -4.76 -7.98
C GLU A 159 -13.43 -3.75 -7.82
N ASN A 160 -13.47 -2.68 -8.61
CA ASN A 160 -12.50 -1.59 -8.49
C ASN A 160 -12.75 -0.79 -7.21
N ALA A 161 -11.72 -0.66 -6.40
CA ALA A 161 -11.73 0.18 -5.21
C ALA A 161 -10.97 1.47 -5.49
N GLU A 162 -11.60 2.60 -5.20
CA GLU A 162 -10.99 3.93 -5.35
C GLU A 162 -10.56 4.44 -3.99
N VAL A 163 -9.28 4.72 -3.84
CA VAL A 163 -8.65 5.13 -2.58
C VAL A 163 -8.18 6.57 -2.69
N LEU A 164 -8.39 7.33 -1.61
CA LEU A 164 -7.76 8.62 -1.39
C LEU A 164 -7.09 8.61 -0.02
N ILE A 165 -5.81 8.95 0.02
CA ILE A 165 -5.04 9.09 1.25
C ILE A 165 -4.49 10.51 1.28
N THR A 166 -4.73 11.22 2.39
CA THR A 166 -4.21 12.57 2.59
C THR A 166 -3.46 12.66 3.91
N TYR A 167 -2.43 13.48 3.91
CA TYR A 167 -1.70 13.83 5.13
C TYR A 167 -1.58 15.35 5.22
N ASP A 168 -2.05 15.91 6.32
CA ASP A 168 -1.97 17.34 6.61
C ASP A 168 -0.89 17.56 7.68
N SER A 169 0.23 18.16 7.26
CA SER A 169 1.37 18.38 8.15
C SER A 169 1.08 19.38 9.27
N SER A 170 0.08 20.26 9.12
CA SER A 170 -0.30 21.21 10.16
C SER A 170 -0.98 20.55 11.36
N THR A 171 -1.62 19.41 11.15
CA THR A 171 -2.34 18.66 12.19
C THR A 171 -1.77 17.27 12.41
N ASN A 172 -0.82 16.84 11.61
CA ASN A 172 -0.29 15.46 11.55
C ASN A 172 -1.37 14.42 11.26
N LEU A 173 -2.47 14.81 10.65
CA LEU A 173 -3.61 13.92 10.42
C LEU A 173 -3.46 13.17 9.10
N LEU A 174 -3.43 11.85 9.18
CA LEU A 174 -3.46 10.93 8.06
C LEU A 174 -4.90 10.39 7.92
N VAL A 175 -5.49 10.55 6.75
CA VAL A 175 -6.84 10.07 6.44
C VAL A 175 -6.78 9.17 5.24
N ALA A 176 -7.38 7.99 5.33
CA ALA A 176 -7.51 7.07 4.21
C ALA A 176 -8.97 6.72 4.01
N SER A 177 -9.44 6.85 2.78
CA SER A 177 -10.80 6.46 2.40
C SER A 177 -10.78 5.51 1.22
N LEU A 178 -11.74 4.61 1.18
CA LEU A 178 -11.95 3.67 0.09
C LEU A 178 -13.41 3.70 -0.31
N VAL A 179 -13.65 3.79 -1.60
CA VAL A 179 -15.00 3.76 -2.17
C VAL A 179 -15.10 2.63 -3.18
N TYR A 180 -16.17 1.85 -3.11
CA TYR A 180 -16.59 0.96 -4.17
C TYR A 180 -17.72 1.62 -4.95
N PRO A 181 -17.45 2.29 -6.08
CA PRO A 181 -18.51 2.99 -6.81
C PRO A 181 -19.64 2.07 -7.25
N SER A 182 -19.32 0.84 -7.66
CA SER A 182 -20.32 -0.15 -8.10
C SER A 182 -21.28 -0.55 -6.98
N GLN A 183 -20.85 -0.50 -5.72
CA GLN A 183 -21.63 -0.89 -4.55
C GLN A 183 -22.18 0.30 -3.78
N LYS A 184 -21.77 1.51 -4.12
CA LYS A 184 -22.12 2.75 -3.41
C LYS A 184 -21.79 2.66 -1.91
N THR A 185 -20.65 2.03 -1.59
CA THR A 185 -20.15 1.89 -0.21
C THR A 185 -18.83 2.62 -0.06
N SER A 186 -18.58 3.11 1.16
CA SER A 186 -17.33 3.79 1.48
C SER A 186 -16.89 3.50 2.92
N PHE A 187 -15.58 3.54 3.13
CA PHE A 187 -14.94 3.27 4.42
C PHE A 187 -13.84 4.30 4.64
N ILE A 188 -13.64 4.71 5.89
CA ILE A 188 -12.66 5.74 6.23
C ILE A 188 -11.98 5.38 7.55
N VAL A 189 -10.67 5.63 7.61
CA VAL A 189 -9.87 5.54 8.82
C VAL A 189 -8.96 6.76 8.90
N SER A 190 -8.74 7.27 10.10
CA SER A 190 -7.83 8.38 10.32
C SER A 190 -7.16 8.28 11.67
N ASP A 191 -5.94 8.80 11.75
CA ASP A 191 -5.22 8.99 13.00
C ASP A 191 -4.10 10.00 12.77
N THR A 192 -3.56 10.51 13.87
CA THR A 192 -2.38 11.37 13.80
C THR A 192 -1.12 10.53 13.72
N VAL A 193 -0.20 10.94 12.85
CA VAL A 193 1.10 10.30 12.68
C VAL A 193 2.17 11.38 12.59
N ASP A 194 3.17 11.30 13.46
CA ASP A 194 4.33 12.21 13.40
C ASP A 194 5.35 11.64 12.40
N LEU A 195 5.22 12.02 11.13
CA LEU A 195 6.07 11.48 10.07
C LEU A 195 7.55 11.76 10.32
N LYS A 196 7.88 12.92 10.84
CA LYS A 196 9.27 13.32 11.08
C LYS A 196 9.95 12.43 12.11
N SER A 197 9.23 11.89 13.08
CA SER A 197 9.79 10.99 14.08
C SER A 197 9.96 9.57 13.58
N VAL A 198 9.31 9.18 12.49
CA VAL A 198 9.27 7.81 11.98
C VAL A 198 10.11 7.66 10.72
N LEU A 199 9.93 8.57 9.77
CA LEU A 199 10.50 8.46 8.43
C LEU A 199 11.84 9.21 8.32
N PRO A 200 12.78 8.74 7.47
CA PRO A 200 13.89 9.58 7.05
C PRO A 200 13.40 10.76 6.21
N GLU A 201 14.25 11.76 5.99
CA GLU A 201 13.89 12.93 5.18
C GLU A 201 13.44 12.57 3.78
N TRP A 202 14.10 11.61 3.16
CA TRP A 202 13.82 11.15 1.81
C TRP A 202 13.26 9.74 1.86
N VAL A 203 12.14 9.56 1.14
CA VAL A 203 11.42 8.29 1.10
C VAL A 203 11.15 7.89 -0.35
N SER A 204 10.88 6.60 -0.53
CA SER A 204 10.19 6.09 -1.72
C SER A 204 8.72 5.89 -1.40
N VAL A 205 7.83 6.23 -2.33
CA VAL A 205 6.40 6.04 -2.19
C VAL A 205 5.90 5.01 -3.18
N GLY A 206 4.98 4.17 -2.77
CA GLY A 206 4.43 3.15 -3.66
C GLY A 206 3.64 2.08 -2.93
N PHE A 207 3.74 0.86 -3.45
CA PHE A 207 2.86 -0.24 -3.07
C PHE A 207 3.63 -1.50 -2.72
N SER A 208 3.07 -2.28 -1.81
CA SER A 208 3.54 -3.63 -1.49
C SER A 208 2.33 -4.54 -1.34
N ALA A 209 2.42 -5.76 -1.87
CA ALA A 209 1.34 -6.73 -1.80
C ALA A 209 1.88 -8.14 -1.69
N THR A 210 1.07 -9.02 -1.12
CA THR A 210 1.36 -10.44 -0.98
C THR A 210 0.13 -11.28 -1.28
N THR A 211 0.36 -12.51 -1.75
CA THR A 211 -0.68 -13.53 -1.81
C THR A 211 -0.48 -14.53 -0.66
N GLY A 212 -1.54 -15.28 -0.35
CA GLY A 212 -1.49 -16.27 0.71
C GLY A 212 -0.45 -17.36 0.48
N ILE A 213 0.02 -17.95 1.56
CA ILE A 213 1.08 -18.96 1.55
C ILE A 213 0.55 -20.37 1.30
N ASN A 214 -0.75 -20.53 1.08
CA ASN A 214 -1.36 -21.81 0.70
C ASN A 214 -2.46 -21.60 -0.35
N LYS A 215 -2.81 -22.69 -1.05
CA LYS A 215 -3.74 -22.66 -2.21
C LYS A 215 -5.16 -22.20 -1.87
N GLY A 216 -5.58 -22.34 -0.64
CA GLY A 216 -6.94 -21.97 -0.24
C GLY A 216 -7.14 -20.47 -0.09
N ASN A 217 -6.07 -19.70 -0.04
CA ASN A 217 -6.10 -18.26 0.20
C ASN A 217 -5.13 -17.56 -0.73
N VAL A 218 -5.62 -17.12 -1.87
CA VAL A 218 -4.85 -16.40 -2.90
C VAL A 218 -5.70 -15.34 -3.56
N GLU A 219 -5.06 -14.35 -4.12
CA GLU A 219 -5.73 -13.23 -4.79
C GLU A 219 -4.79 -12.59 -5.82
N THR A 220 -5.35 -11.84 -6.77
CA THR A 220 -4.57 -10.87 -7.55
C THR A 220 -4.43 -9.57 -6.77
N ASN A 221 -3.42 -8.77 -7.08
CA ASN A 221 -3.24 -7.44 -6.50
C ASN A 221 -2.79 -6.50 -7.62
N ASP A 222 -3.75 -5.82 -8.24
CA ASP A 222 -3.47 -4.93 -9.36
C ASP A 222 -3.81 -3.48 -9.01
N VAL A 223 -2.92 -2.56 -9.34
CA VAL A 223 -3.18 -1.12 -9.28
C VAL A 223 -3.40 -0.63 -10.71
N LEU A 224 -4.54 0.01 -10.94
CA LEU A 224 -4.96 0.40 -12.29
C LEU A 224 -4.52 1.81 -12.65
N SER A 225 -4.51 2.71 -11.67
CA SER A 225 -4.12 4.11 -11.84
C SER A 225 -3.62 4.66 -10.51
N TRP A 226 -2.79 5.69 -10.57
CA TRP A 226 -2.19 6.28 -9.36
C TRP A 226 -1.79 7.71 -9.60
N SER A 227 -2.14 8.60 -8.69
CA SER A 227 -1.63 9.96 -8.65
C SER A 227 -1.07 10.27 -7.26
N PHE A 228 -0.10 11.16 -7.22
CA PHE A 228 0.55 11.59 -5.98
C PHE A 228 0.93 13.05 -6.09
N ALA A 229 0.68 13.80 -5.03
CA ALA A 229 1.13 15.17 -4.91
C ALA A 229 1.66 15.41 -3.50
N SER A 230 2.83 16.00 -3.37
CA SER A 230 3.35 16.42 -2.09
C SER A 230 3.84 17.87 -2.16
N LYS A 231 3.72 18.55 -1.04
CA LYS A 231 4.12 19.94 -0.93
C LYS A 231 4.92 20.14 0.36
N LEU A 232 6.19 20.49 0.18
CA LEU A 232 7.12 20.79 1.28
C LEU A 232 7.37 22.29 1.31
N SER A 233 6.55 23.00 2.07
CA SER A 233 6.69 24.47 2.15
C SER A 233 6.12 25.05 3.42
#